data_22ef3d7cc3da1013ffb77f7f711366a4
#
_entry.id   22ef3d7cc3da1013ffb77f7f711366a4
#
_cell.length_a   1.000
_cell.length_b   1.000
_cell.length_c   1.000
_cell.angle_alpha   90.00
_cell.angle_beta   90.00
_cell.angle_gamma   90.00
#
_symmetry.space_group_name_H-M   'P 1'
#
loop_
_entity.id
_entity.type
_entity.pdbx_description
1 polymer ?
#
loop_
_entity_poly.entity_id
_entity_poly.type
_entity_poly.pdbx_seq_one_letter_code
_entity_poly.pdbx_strand_id
1 'polypeptide(L)'
;MADAHVVLYRSAFSSGEADDLFHELRQGINWRQETVRLFGRIVQIPRLTAWHGDRPYTYSGLIMNPEPWTPPLMAIKRRAEELSGRRFNSVLLHLYRDGRDSVSWHSDDEPELGPEPAIASVNLGATRRFRFRHRIRKDDTRSLDLTAGSLLVMDGPTQHHWRHCVPKTAKPVGERINLTFRLIREGMAD
;
A
#
# COMPACT_ATOMS: atom_id res chain seq x y z
N MET A 1 11.06 15.14 6.32
CA MET A 1 10.01 15.85 5.56
C MET A 1 9.26 16.73 6.57
N ALA A 2 9.00 17.99 6.28
CA ALA A 2 8.14 18.82 7.14
C ALA A 2 6.69 18.27 7.09
N ASP A 3 5.96 18.39 8.18
CA ASP A 3 4.57 17.97 8.30
C ASP A 3 4.35 16.48 7.93
N ALA A 4 5.33 15.63 8.24
CA ALA A 4 5.26 14.20 7.98
C ALA A 4 6.13 13.40 8.95
N HIS A 5 5.63 12.23 9.34
CA HIS A 5 6.40 11.21 10.02
C HIS A 5 6.48 9.97 9.12
N VAL A 6 7.68 9.72 8.58
CA VAL A 6 7.92 8.64 7.61
C VAL A 6 9.19 7.90 7.98
N VAL A 7 9.08 6.60 8.21
CA VAL A 7 10.20 5.72 8.57
C VAL A 7 10.33 4.62 7.52
N LEU A 8 11.54 4.40 7.01
CA LEU A 8 11.85 3.32 6.09
C LEU A 8 12.78 2.30 6.76
N TYR A 9 12.25 1.11 7.00
CA TYR A 9 13.02 -0.08 7.35
C TYR A 9 13.46 -0.77 6.06
N ARG A 10 14.76 -0.68 5.72
CA ARG A 10 15.25 -1.19 4.42
C ARG A 10 15.30 -2.71 4.35
N SER A 11 15.39 -3.38 5.50
CA SER A 11 15.52 -4.83 5.65
C SER A 11 14.60 -5.32 6.76
N ALA A 12 13.30 -5.03 6.64
CA ALA A 12 12.27 -5.58 7.53
C ALA A 12 12.15 -7.11 7.37
N PHE A 13 12.48 -7.60 6.18
CA PHE A 13 12.64 -9.01 5.85
C PHE A 13 13.99 -9.18 5.14
N SER A 14 14.66 -10.30 5.38
CA SER A 14 15.84 -10.70 4.62
C SER A 14 15.48 -10.96 3.15
N SER A 15 16.47 -11.02 2.26
CA SER A 15 16.21 -11.30 0.84
C SER A 15 15.51 -12.65 0.64
N GLY A 16 15.96 -13.71 1.32
CA GLY A 16 15.34 -15.03 1.24
C GLY A 16 13.89 -15.00 1.70
N GLU A 17 13.61 -14.44 2.89
CA GLU A 17 12.23 -14.29 3.38
C GLU A 17 11.36 -13.50 2.41
N ALA A 18 11.88 -12.43 1.83
CA ALA A 18 11.14 -11.59 0.89
C ALA A 18 10.82 -12.33 -0.42
N ASP A 19 11.76 -13.15 -0.91
CA ASP A 19 11.57 -13.96 -2.11
C ASP A 19 10.54 -15.08 -1.87
N ASP A 20 10.65 -15.80 -0.75
CA ASP A 20 9.70 -16.85 -0.36
C ASP A 20 8.28 -16.29 -0.22
N LEU A 21 8.13 -15.19 0.52
CA LEU A 21 6.84 -14.49 0.70
C LEU A 21 6.29 -13.98 -0.63
N PHE A 22 7.14 -13.47 -1.52
CA PHE A 22 6.71 -13.03 -2.84
C PHE A 22 6.10 -14.19 -3.63
N HIS A 23 6.77 -15.34 -3.70
CA HIS A 23 6.31 -16.51 -4.43
C HIS A 23 5.02 -17.09 -3.83
N GLU A 24 4.95 -17.18 -2.52
CA GLU A 24 3.77 -17.69 -1.81
C GLU A 24 2.54 -16.79 -2.07
N LEU A 25 2.68 -15.49 -1.91
CA LEU A 25 1.57 -14.54 -2.16
C LEU A 25 1.23 -14.44 -3.65
N ARG A 26 2.22 -14.53 -4.55
CA ARG A 26 1.96 -14.47 -6.00
C ARG A 26 1.05 -15.59 -6.46
N GLN A 27 1.20 -16.79 -5.89
CA GLN A 27 0.44 -17.98 -6.22
C GLN A 27 -0.84 -18.14 -5.38
N GLY A 28 -0.78 -17.76 -4.09
CA GLY A 28 -1.84 -18.06 -3.12
C GLY A 28 -2.93 -16.99 -3.00
N ILE A 29 -2.72 -15.77 -3.52
CA ILE A 29 -3.71 -14.69 -3.45
C ILE A 29 -4.63 -14.72 -4.67
N ASN A 30 -5.92 -14.51 -4.41
CA ASN A 30 -6.95 -14.36 -5.46
C ASN A 30 -6.91 -12.95 -6.06
N TRP A 31 -5.95 -12.73 -6.98
CA TRP A 31 -5.74 -11.44 -7.62
C TRP A 31 -6.88 -11.07 -8.55
N ARG A 32 -7.42 -9.85 -8.41
CA ARG A 32 -8.53 -9.31 -9.21
C ARG A 32 -8.11 -8.09 -10.00
N GLN A 33 -8.64 -7.98 -11.23
CA GLN A 33 -8.52 -6.77 -12.05
C GLN A 33 -9.74 -5.89 -11.77
N GLU A 34 -9.56 -4.88 -10.93
CA GLU A 34 -10.64 -3.95 -10.60
C GLU A 34 -10.81 -2.86 -11.67
N THR A 35 -12.01 -2.29 -11.70
CA THR A 35 -12.36 -1.17 -12.58
C THR A 35 -12.88 0.00 -11.76
N VAL A 36 -12.62 1.21 -12.25
CA VAL A 36 -13.18 2.46 -11.69
C VAL A 36 -13.85 3.26 -12.78
N ARG A 37 -14.86 4.04 -12.41
CA ARG A 37 -15.50 4.99 -13.32
C ARG A 37 -14.78 6.33 -13.23
N LEU A 38 -14.09 6.73 -14.30
CA LEU A 38 -13.42 8.02 -14.42
C LEU A 38 -14.07 8.82 -15.57
N PHE A 39 -14.56 10.02 -15.28
CA PHE A 39 -15.22 10.90 -16.27
C PHE A 39 -16.27 10.16 -17.13
N GLY A 40 -17.10 9.34 -16.48
CA GLY A 40 -18.15 8.56 -17.13
C GLY A 40 -17.70 7.29 -17.87
N ARG A 41 -16.40 7.02 -17.96
CA ARG A 41 -15.83 5.84 -18.61
C ARG A 41 -15.38 4.80 -17.58
N ILE A 42 -15.60 3.53 -17.86
CA ILE A 42 -15.06 2.41 -17.07
C ILE A 42 -13.61 2.21 -17.50
N VAL A 43 -12.69 2.28 -16.55
CA VAL A 43 -11.25 2.12 -16.77
C VAL A 43 -10.72 1.05 -15.82
N GLN A 44 -9.93 0.12 -16.33
CA GLN A 44 -9.24 -0.85 -15.49
C GLN A 44 -8.16 -0.15 -14.65
N ILE A 45 -8.11 -0.49 -13.36
CA ILE A 45 -7.03 -0.05 -12.48
C ILE A 45 -5.71 -0.67 -12.98
N PRO A 46 -4.65 0.10 -13.23
CA PRO A 46 -3.40 -0.44 -13.80
C PRO A 46 -2.57 -1.18 -12.75
N ARG A 47 -3.09 -2.26 -12.23
CA ARG A 47 -2.51 -3.26 -11.32
C ARG A 47 -3.59 -4.27 -10.92
N LEU A 48 -3.22 -5.42 -10.39
CA LEU A 48 -4.16 -6.34 -9.74
C LEU A 48 -4.24 -6.03 -8.26
N THR A 49 -5.38 -6.35 -7.64
CA THR A 49 -5.65 -6.08 -6.22
C THR A 49 -6.22 -7.30 -5.52
N ALA A 50 -6.04 -7.34 -4.20
CA ALA A 50 -6.75 -8.21 -3.28
C ALA A 50 -6.93 -7.49 -1.94
N TRP A 51 -8.01 -7.79 -1.23
CA TRP A 51 -8.31 -7.20 0.05
C TRP A 51 -8.50 -8.30 1.10
N HIS A 52 -7.74 -8.23 2.21
CA HIS A 52 -7.86 -9.13 3.34
C HIS A 52 -8.01 -8.33 4.64
N GLY A 53 -8.74 -8.86 5.60
CA GLY A 53 -8.93 -8.18 6.88
C GLY A 53 -10.14 -8.65 7.64
N ASP A 54 -10.40 -7.95 8.74
CA ASP A 54 -11.49 -8.27 9.65
C ASP A 54 -12.80 -7.56 9.25
N ARG A 55 -12.73 -6.55 8.33
CA ARG A 55 -13.86 -5.65 8.02
C ARG A 55 -13.92 -5.25 6.55
N PRO A 56 -15.13 -5.00 6.02
CA PRO A 56 -15.30 -4.32 4.74
C PRO A 56 -14.67 -2.93 4.76
N TYR A 57 -14.23 -2.47 3.60
CA TYR A 57 -13.60 -1.17 3.42
C TYR A 57 -14.03 -0.52 2.12
N THR A 58 -14.26 0.78 2.14
CA THR A 58 -14.58 1.55 0.93
C THR A 58 -13.31 2.19 0.37
N TYR A 59 -12.84 1.70 -0.78
CA TYR A 59 -11.69 2.25 -1.49
C TYR A 59 -12.11 2.84 -2.83
N SER A 60 -11.86 4.12 -3.03
CA SER A 60 -12.26 4.83 -4.27
C SER A 60 -13.73 4.62 -4.66
N GLY A 61 -14.64 4.56 -3.68
CA GLY A 61 -16.07 4.34 -3.88
C GLY A 61 -16.50 2.88 -4.13
N LEU A 62 -15.58 1.93 -4.02
CA LEU A 62 -15.86 0.48 -4.11
C LEU A 62 -15.87 -0.13 -2.71
N ILE A 63 -16.97 -0.79 -2.35
CA ILE A 63 -17.04 -1.60 -1.13
C ILE A 63 -16.31 -2.92 -1.40
N MET A 64 -15.18 -3.13 -0.72
CA MET A 64 -14.42 -4.36 -0.78
C MET A 64 -14.73 -5.21 0.45
N ASN A 65 -15.32 -6.38 0.23
CA ASN A 65 -15.46 -7.38 1.28
C ASN A 65 -14.12 -8.09 1.48
N PRO A 66 -13.61 -8.19 2.71
CA PRO A 66 -12.32 -8.80 2.97
C PRO A 66 -12.36 -10.31 2.73
N GLU A 67 -11.30 -10.83 2.15
CA GLU A 67 -11.00 -12.26 2.24
C GLU A 67 -10.33 -12.54 3.61
N PRO A 68 -10.40 -13.76 4.14
CA PRO A 68 -9.78 -14.12 5.40
C PRO A 68 -8.25 -13.94 5.36
N TRP A 69 -7.66 -13.68 6.52
CA TRP A 69 -6.23 -13.71 6.70
C TRP A 69 -5.63 -15.09 6.38
N THR A 70 -4.55 -15.09 5.62
CA THR A 70 -3.75 -16.29 5.37
C THR A 70 -2.53 -16.33 6.28
N PRO A 71 -1.90 -17.50 6.53
CA PRO A 71 -0.71 -17.58 7.38
C PRO A 71 0.42 -16.62 6.97
N PRO A 72 0.80 -16.48 5.67
CA PRO A 72 1.83 -15.52 5.28
C PRO A 72 1.42 -14.07 5.54
N LEU A 73 0.16 -13.69 5.30
CA LEU A 73 -0.33 -12.35 5.60
C LEU A 73 -0.26 -12.03 7.09
N MET A 74 -0.59 -13.01 7.94
CA MET A 74 -0.48 -12.87 9.40
C MET A 74 0.97 -12.74 9.87
N ALA A 75 1.91 -13.46 9.24
CA ALA A 75 3.34 -13.33 9.55
C ALA A 75 3.87 -11.93 9.19
N ILE A 76 3.52 -11.44 7.99
CA ILE A 76 3.91 -10.10 7.54
C ILE A 76 3.27 -9.02 8.42
N LYS A 77 1.98 -9.16 8.76
CA LYS A 77 1.26 -8.26 9.66
C LYS A 77 1.97 -8.12 11.02
N ARG A 78 2.29 -9.26 11.67
CA ARG A 78 3.01 -9.26 12.95
C ARG A 78 4.33 -8.51 12.87
N ARG A 79 5.13 -8.75 11.82
CA ARG A 79 6.40 -8.04 11.63
C ARG A 79 6.18 -6.53 11.41
N ALA A 80 5.18 -6.15 10.64
CA ALA A 80 4.84 -4.74 10.42
C ALA A 80 4.38 -4.06 11.72
N GLU A 81 3.57 -4.72 12.54
CA GLU A 81 3.12 -4.24 13.86
C GLU A 81 4.29 -4.12 14.85
N GLU A 82 5.17 -5.12 14.90
CA GLU A 82 6.36 -5.12 15.76
C GLU A 82 7.29 -3.94 15.45
N LEU A 83 7.62 -3.71 14.16
CA LEU A 83 8.53 -2.65 13.76
C LEU A 83 7.92 -1.25 13.84
N SER A 84 6.63 -1.12 13.57
CA SER A 84 5.94 0.18 13.59
C SER A 84 5.43 0.58 14.97
N GLY A 85 5.24 -0.37 15.88
CA GLY A 85 4.54 -0.14 17.15
C GLY A 85 3.04 0.17 16.98
N ARG A 86 2.47 -0.13 15.80
CA ARG A 86 1.07 0.14 15.43
C ARG A 86 0.30 -1.17 15.29
N ARG A 87 -1.03 -1.11 15.33
CA ARG A 87 -1.93 -2.25 15.11
C ARG A 87 -2.66 -2.09 13.79
N PHE A 88 -2.92 -3.19 13.10
CA PHE A 88 -3.61 -3.23 11.82
C PHE A 88 -4.67 -4.34 11.81
N ASN A 89 -5.79 -4.11 11.14
CA ASN A 89 -6.86 -5.08 10.97
C ASN A 89 -7.25 -5.32 9.51
N SER A 90 -6.47 -4.76 8.59
CA SER A 90 -6.74 -4.87 7.17
C SER A 90 -5.46 -4.71 6.35
N VAL A 91 -5.46 -5.29 5.15
CA VAL A 91 -4.38 -5.15 4.18
C VAL A 91 -4.93 -5.10 2.76
N LEU A 92 -4.56 -4.07 2.01
CA LEU A 92 -4.76 -3.96 0.59
C LEU A 92 -3.48 -4.40 -0.12
N LEU A 93 -3.59 -5.45 -0.94
CA LEU A 93 -2.49 -5.94 -1.75
C LEU A 93 -2.59 -5.39 -3.16
N HIS A 94 -1.45 -5.01 -3.71
CA HIS A 94 -1.30 -4.61 -5.11
C HIS A 94 -0.23 -5.46 -5.78
N LEU A 95 -0.56 -6.10 -6.90
CA LEU A 95 0.41 -6.72 -7.79
C LEU A 95 0.63 -5.81 -9.00
N TYR A 96 1.83 -5.27 -9.10
CA TYR A 96 2.34 -4.54 -10.27
C TYR A 96 3.05 -5.54 -11.17
N ARG A 97 2.54 -5.78 -12.37
CA ARG A 97 3.03 -6.81 -13.29
C ARG A 97 4.31 -6.38 -14.01
N ASP A 98 4.40 -5.07 -14.26
CA ASP A 98 5.54 -4.46 -14.95
C ASP A 98 5.60 -2.94 -14.71
N GLY A 99 6.41 -2.22 -15.49
CA GLY A 99 6.57 -0.77 -15.41
C GLY A 99 5.34 0.05 -15.82
N ARG A 100 4.37 -0.52 -16.53
CA ARG A 100 3.13 0.16 -16.95
C ARG A 100 2.12 0.23 -15.81
N ASP A 101 2.17 -0.71 -14.88
CA ASP A 101 1.33 -0.68 -13.68
C ASP A 101 1.79 0.41 -12.72
N SER A 102 0.82 1.10 -12.12
CA SER A 102 1.06 2.33 -11.36
C SER A 102 -0.06 2.62 -10.37
N VAL A 103 0.19 3.52 -9.44
CA VAL A 103 -0.85 4.20 -8.66
C VAL A 103 -0.65 5.72 -8.76
N SER A 104 -1.74 6.43 -9.03
CA SER A 104 -1.74 7.89 -9.16
C SER A 104 -1.49 8.59 -7.81
N TRP A 105 -1.34 9.91 -7.83
CA TRP A 105 -1.21 10.73 -6.63
C TRP A 105 -2.46 10.65 -5.76
N HIS A 106 -2.32 10.09 -4.55
CA HIS A 106 -3.36 9.95 -3.54
C HIS A 106 -2.79 10.10 -2.13
N SER A 107 -3.64 10.13 -1.14
CA SER A 107 -3.33 9.93 0.27
C SER A 107 -4.25 8.84 0.79
N ASP A 108 -3.85 8.14 1.84
CA ASP A 108 -4.70 7.20 2.57
C ASP A 108 -5.37 7.99 3.72
N ASP A 109 -6.37 8.78 3.38
CA ASP A 109 -7.06 9.73 4.28
C ASP A 109 -8.58 9.52 4.32
N GLU A 110 -9.02 8.29 4.07
CA GLU A 110 -10.41 7.90 4.15
C GLU A 110 -10.91 8.01 5.61
N PRO A 111 -12.17 8.47 5.84
CA PRO A 111 -12.72 8.70 7.17
C PRO A 111 -12.60 7.50 8.12
N GLU A 112 -12.77 6.29 7.60
CA GLU A 112 -12.69 5.04 8.36
C GLU A 112 -11.30 4.78 8.97
N LEU A 113 -10.26 5.45 8.46
CA LEU A 113 -8.90 5.34 8.99
C LEU A 113 -8.65 6.29 10.17
N GLY A 114 -9.52 7.27 10.35
CA GLY A 114 -9.41 8.29 11.40
C GLY A 114 -8.45 9.44 11.04
N PRO A 115 -8.25 10.40 11.97
CA PRO A 115 -7.61 11.68 11.67
C PRO A 115 -6.11 11.60 11.35
N GLU A 116 -5.39 10.67 11.92
CA GLU A 116 -3.94 10.49 11.71
C GLU A 116 -3.62 9.00 11.50
N PRO A 117 -3.97 8.45 10.34
CA PRO A 117 -3.82 7.03 10.11
C PRO A 117 -2.35 6.60 10.03
N ALA A 118 -2.05 5.48 10.68
CA ALA A 118 -0.79 4.79 10.48
C ALA A 118 -0.93 3.80 9.31
N ILE A 119 -0.06 3.94 8.33
CA ILE A 119 -0.01 3.12 7.14
C ILE A 119 1.34 2.39 7.10
N ALA A 120 1.32 1.06 7.04
CA ALA A 120 2.52 0.25 6.89
C ALA A 120 2.53 -0.42 5.51
N SER A 121 3.55 -0.09 4.70
CA SER A 121 3.66 -0.53 3.31
C SER A 121 4.85 -1.47 3.15
N VAL A 122 4.60 -2.79 3.08
CA VAL A 122 5.60 -3.83 2.83
C VAL A 122 5.78 -4.04 1.34
N ASN A 123 7.01 -4.28 0.90
CA ASN A 123 7.37 -4.37 -0.50
C ASN A 123 8.12 -5.67 -0.78
N LEU A 124 7.69 -6.41 -1.79
CA LEU A 124 8.26 -7.68 -2.22
C LEU A 124 8.46 -7.66 -3.74
N GLY A 125 9.50 -8.36 -4.23
CA GLY A 125 9.84 -8.45 -5.63
C GLY A 125 10.55 -7.20 -6.17
N ALA A 126 10.21 -6.73 -7.37
CA ALA A 126 10.96 -5.69 -8.06
C ALA A 126 10.92 -4.33 -7.34
N THR A 127 12.05 -3.65 -7.35
CA THR A 127 12.16 -2.27 -6.83
C THR A 127 11.35 -1.29 -7.66
N ARG A 128 10.55 -0.45 -7.00
CA ARG A 128 9.80 0.63 -7.64
C ARG A 128 10.07 1.96 -6.96
N ARG A 129 10.14 3.01 -7.78
CA ARG A 129 10.17 4.40 -7.31
C ARG A 129 8.86 4.72 -6.61
N PHE A 130 8.95 5.28 -5.39
CA PHE A 130 7.84 5.85 -4.63
C PHE A 130 8.08 7.34 -4.49
N ARG A 131 7.06 8.15 -4.74
CA ARG A 131 7.19 9.61 -4.72
C ARG A 131 6.20 10.21 -3.76
N PHE A 132 6.67 11.24 -3.04
CA PHE A 132 5.85 12.12 -2.22
C PHE A 132 5.80 13.51 -2.84
N ARG A 133 4.67 14.20 -2.67
CA ARG A 133 4.48 15.61 -3.02
C ARG A 133 3.60 16.27 -1.97
N HIS A 134 4.07 17.39 -1.41
CA HIS A 134 3.30 18.14 -0.44
C HIS A 134 2.03 18.73 -1.09
N ARG A 135 0.90 18.72 -0.38
CA ARG A 135 -0.39 19.15 -0.94
C ARG A 135 -0.43 20.64 -1.29
N ILE A 136 0.19 21.48 -0.44
CA ILE A 136 0.24 22.93 -0.59
C ILE A 136 1.51 23.36 -1.31
N ARG A 137 2.67 22.99 -0.77
CA ARG A 137 4.00 23.29 -1.35
C ARG A 137 4.33 22.28 -2.46
N LYS A 138 3.73 22.46 -3.64
CA LYS A 138 3.77 21.48 -4.74
C LYS A 138 5.18 21.19 -5.27
N ASP A 139 6.11 22.10 -5.08
CA ASP A 139 7.54 21.94 -5.44
C ASP A 139 8.30 21.08 -4.41
N ASP A 140 7.78 20.94 -3.19
CA ASP A 140 8.36 20.06 -2.19
C ASP A 140 8.00 18.60 -2.51
N THR A 141 8.90 17.98 -3.25
CA THR A 141 8.78 16.58 -3.66
C THR A 141 9.92 15.76 -3.08
N ARG A 142 9.61 14.50 -2.72
CA ARG A 142 10.62 13.52 -2.27
C ARG A 142 10.41 12.23 -3.02
N SER A 143 11.46 11.46 -3.17
CA SER A 143 11.37 10.13 -3.76
C SER A 143 12.34 9.17 -3.11
N LEU A 144 11.93 7.91 -3.04
CA LEU A 144 12.75 6.81 -2.56
C LEU A 144 12.45 5.56 -3.40
N ASP A 145 13.36 4.64 -3.41
CA ASP A 145 13.17 3.35 -4.04
C ASP A 145 12.77 2.33 -2.96
N LEU A 146 11.61 1.71 -3.16
CA LEU A 146 11.10 0.63 -2.30
C LEU A 146 11.59 -0.70 -2.86
N THR A 147 12.57 -1.27 -2.16
CA THR A 147 13.21 -2.55 -2.50
C THR A 147 12.46 -3.73 -1.88
N ALA A 148 12.73 -4.94 -2.36
CA ALA A 148 12.24 -6.17 -1.74
C ALA A 148 12.62 -6.23 -0.25
N GLY A 149 11.71 -6.72 0.59
CA GLY A 149 11.89 -6.83 2.04
C GLY A 149 11.82 -5.51 2.81
N SER A 150 11.59 -4.37 2.14
CA SER A 150 11.43 -3.08 2.82
C SER A 150 10.03 -2.86 3.39
N LEU A 151 9.95 -2.14 4.50
CA LEU A 151 8.73 -1.64 5.12
C LEU A 151 8.80 -0.11 5.23
N LEU A 152 7.86 0.58 4.62
CA LEU A 152 7.66 2.01 4.78
C LEU A 152 6.49 2.26 5.72
N VAL A 153 6.72 2.98 6.81
CA VAL A 153 5.69 3.43 7.75
C VAL A 153 5.44 4.91 7.53
N MET A 154 4.19 5.29 7.38
CA MET A 154 3.71 6.67 7.26
C MET A 154 2.65 6.87 8.35
N ASP A 155 2.85 7.79 9.27
CA ASP A 155 1.87 8.08 10.34
C ASP A 155 1.82 9.57 10.70
N GLY A 156 1.12 9.92 11.78
CA GLY A 156 0.90 11.31 12.17
C GLY A 156 0.27 12.13 11.05
N PRO A 157 0.68 13.39 10.86
CA PRO A 157 0.06 14.29 9.90
C PRO A 157 0.37 13.98 8.42
N THR A 158 1.10 12.89 8.14
CA THR A 158 1.62 12.59 6.79
C THR A 158 0.53 12.56 5.73
N GLN A 159 -0.59 11.86 5.97
CA GLN A 159 -1.66 11.72 4.98
C GLN A 159 -2.43 13.03 4.75
N HIS A 160 -2.43 13.94 5.71
CA HIS A 160 -3.05 15.27 5.55
C HIS A 160 -2.24 16.21 4.68
N HIS A 161 -0.90 16.13 4.79
CA HIS A 161 -0.02 17.11 4.15
C HIS A 161 0.63 16.58 2.88
N TRP A 162 0.71 15.27 2.70
CA TRP A 162 1.44 14.66 1.60
C TRP A 162 0.58 13.71 0.78
N ARG A 163 0.71 13.80 -0.53
CA ARG A 163 0.26 12.76 -1.47
C ARG A 163 1.44 11.90 -1.87
N HIS A 164 1.16 10.66 -2.23
CA HIS A 164 2.16 9.73 -2.72
C HIS A 164 1.69 8.98 -3.97
N CYS A 165 2.63 8.42 -4.71
CA CYS A 165 2.35 7.64 -5.91
C CYS A 165 3.46 6.63 -6.22
N VAL A 166 3.12 5.61 -7.02
CA VAL A 166 4.07 4.76 -7.74
C VAL A 166 3.93 5.08 -9.22
N PRO A 167 4.85 5.86 -9.82
CA PRO A 167 4.75 6.27 -11.22
C PRO A 167 4.99 5.10 -12.17
N LYS A 168 4.48 5.19 -13.40
CA LYS A 168 4.90 4.33 -14.50
C LYS A 168 6.40 4.51 -14.76
N THR A 169 7.02 3.47 -15.32
CA THR A 169 8.42 3.51 -15.76
C THR A 169 8.58 2.79 -17.09
N ALA A 170 9.39 3.37 -17.97
CA ALA A 170 9.80 2.72 -19.22
C ALA A 170 10.98 1.75 -19.03
N LYS A 171 11.63 1.77 -17.86
CA LYS A 171 12.69 0.81 -17.53
C LYS A 171 12.10 -0.59 -17.40
N PRO A 172 12.74 -1.63 -17.93
CA PRO A 172 12.36 -3.00 -17.66
C PRO A 172 12.37 -3.28 -16.15
N VAL A 173 11.25 -3.72 -15.61
CA VAL A 173 11.10 -4.10 -14.21
C VAL A 173 10.22 -5.34 -14.12
N GLY A 174 10.52 -6.22 -13.17
CA GLY A 174 9.72 -7.42 -12.88
C GLY A 174 8.47 -7.10 -12.06
N GLU A 175 7.80 -8.17 -11.66
CA GLU A 175 6.62 -8.08 -10.79
C GLU A 175 6.99 -7.58 -9.39
N ARG A 176 6.07 -6.82 -8.79
CA ARG A 176 6.17 -6.34 -7.41
C ARG A 176 4.84 -6.54 -6.70
N ILE A 177 4.90 -7.07 -5.49
CA ILE A 177 3.76 -7.08 -4.57
C ILE A 177 3.99 -5.99 -3.52
N ASN A 178 2.95 -5.21 -3.28
CA ASN A 178 2.90 -4.25 -2.19
C ASN A 178 1.73 -4.58 -1.27
N LEU A 179 1.98 -4.63 0.03
CA LEU A 179 0.98 -4.85 1.06
C LEU A 179 0.84 -3.57 1.87
N THR A 180 -0.32 -2.93 1.83
CA THR A 180 -0.61 -1.72 2.58
C THR A 180 -1.54 -2.05 3.74
N PHE A 181 -0.98 -2.12 4.94
CA PHE A 181 -1.71 -2.40 6.18
C PHE A 181 -2.30 -1.13 6.75
N ARG A 182 -3.55 -1.23 7.24
CA ARG A 182 -4.33 -0.14 7.83
C ARG A 182 -5.12 -0.61 9.04
N LEU A 183 -5.47 0.31 9.91
CA LEU A 183 -6.45 0.10 10.98
C LEU A 183 -7.77 0.78 10.58
N ILE A 184 -8.76 -0.01 10.22
CA ILE A 184 -10.14 0.46 9.99
C ILE A 184 -10.82 0.57 11.35
N ARG A 185 -11.33 1.76 11.67
CA ARG A 185 -12.05 2.06 12.91
C ARG A 185 -13.54 1.75 12.76
N GLU A 186 -14.20 1.44 13.88
CA GLU A 186 -15.65 1.31 13.92
C GLU A 186 -16.30 2.71 13.96
N GLY A 187 -17.42 2.86 13.25
CA GLY A 187 -18.42 3.87 13.60
C GLY A 187 -18.11 5.31 13.21
N MET A 188 -17.39 5.56 12.10
CA MET A 188 -17.26 6.92 11.51
C MET A 188 -17.92 7.03 10.13
N ALA A 189 -19.00 6.28 9.89
CA ALA A 189 -19.94 6.57 8.81
C ALA A 189 -21.08 7.38 9.44
N ASP A 190 -21.02 8.70 9.34
CA ASP A 190 -22.17 9.59 9.52
C ASP A 190 -23.02 9.60 8.24
#